data_850662fa30a1693a5d2f189e4dc549de
#
_entry.id   850662fa30a1693a5d2f189e4dc549de
#
_cell.length_a   1.000
_cell.length_b   1.000
_cell.length_c   1.000
_cell.angle_alpha   90.00
_cell.angle_beta   90.00
_cell.angle_gamma   90.00
#
_symmetry.space_group_name_H-M   'P 1'
#
loop_
_entity.id
_entity.type
_entity.pdbx_description
1 polymer ?
#
loop_
_entity_poly.entity_id
_entity_poly.type
_entity_poly.pdbx_seq_one_letter_code
_entity_poly.pdbx_strand_id
1 'polypeptide(L)'
;MTEYLIKSGVIFFILLAIYHIWLEKEKMLRFNRFFLLLSIIFGLIVPLMSFGVSSKMEVIELSPIIALTSIPLMNTFPGTTNQVIAEDYNYWLFMIYGIVALALLVKFVVNLLRLRLKVIRNPHKKTDKGTIVLIKENVIPHSFLSYTFLNDEDYWNNRIEDEIIRHEFAHIRQKHSADLLFIELLKIIFWFNPIFLLYKKAIQLNHEFLADEAVVKSFHNVSAYQQILLQKVSLRTVNLASNLNYSVTKKRFTMMKKQTSRTWQMIKGLSLLPVAAILILTFSNQTFANTNSVSPGIKSNLTGSNQISKDKFYSGGIVRFKNSSGEILTKKYETLTAEEKKLFPAPLVPTSELFKTWQNTDKFIILIGYEKIKESISELKPDDFVTYYPRKSPTDSKIYISLIKSDWLERYKKYGGIFSIDNEGLGLIPPPPIIIPAKN
;
A
#
# COMPACT_ATOMS: atom_id res chain seq x y z
N MET A 1 0.94 6.73 3.50
CA MET A 1 1.48 5.59 4.28
C MET A 1 0.39 4.75 4.95
N THR A 2 -0.59 5.35 5.63
CA THR A 2 -1.67 4.63 6.32
C THR A 2 -2.47 3.72 5.39
N GLU A 3 -2.83 4.18 4.21
CA GLU A 3 -3.55 3.39 3.21
C GLU A 3 -2.79 2.11 2.79
N TYR A 4 -1.48 2.23 2.54
CA TYR A 4 -0.62 1.08 2.24
C TYR A 4 -0.62 0.04 3.36
N LEU A 5 -0.48 0.49 4.61
CA LEU A 5 -0.44 -0.41 5.77
C LEU A 5 -1.78 -1.12 5.98
N ILE A 6 -2.90 -0.43 5.76
CA ILE A 6 -4.24 -1.01 5.84
C ILE A 6 -4.44 -2.05 4.73
N LYS A 7 -4.15 -1.69 3.46
CA LYS A 7 -4.25 -2.60 2.31
C LYS A 7 -3.41 -3.86 2.53
N SER A 8 -2.13 -3.71 2.90
CA SER A 8 -1.25 -4.84 3.20
C SER A 8 -1.79 -5.70 4.36
N GLY A 9 -2.25 -5.07 5.44
CA GLY A 9 -2.82 -5.78 6.60
C GLY A 9 -4.03 -6.62 6.23
N VAL A 10 -4.94 -6.09 5.42
CA VAL A 10 -6.13 -6.83 4.95
C VAL A 10 -5.73 -8.00 4.06
N ILE A 11 -4.79 -7.81 3.13
CA ILE A 11 -4.29 -8.89 2.27
C ILE A 11 -3.66 -10.01 3.10
N PHE A 12 -2.81 -9.68 4.08
CA PHE A 12 -2.22 -10.66 4.98
C PHE A 12 -3.28 -11.44 5.75
N PHE A 13 -4.30 -10.76 6.26
CA PHE A 13 -5.38 -11.40 6.99
C PHE A 13 -6.15 -12.38 6.10
N ILE A 14 -6.53 -11.97 4.89
CA ILE A 14 -7.26 -12.82 3.93
C ILE A 14 -6.42 -14.05 3.57
N LEU A 15 -5.15 -13.88 3.20
CA LEU A 15 -4.30 -15.00 2.79
C LEU A 15 -4.02 -15.96 3.95
N LEU A 16 -3.83 -15.46 5.16
CA LEU A 16 -3.67 -16.30 6.35
C LEU A 16 -4.96 -17.05 6.72
N ALA A 17 -6.12 -16.40 6.57
CA ALA A 17 -7.42 -17.04 6.77
C ALA A 17 -7.63 -18.19 5.76
N ILE A 18 -7.30 -17.97 4.49
CA ILE A 18 -7.33 -19.01 3.45
C ILE A 18 -6.40 -20.16 3.82
N TYR A 19 -5.19 -19.88 4.32
CA TYR A 19 -4.29 -20.91 4.79
C TYR A 19 -4.93 -21.78 5.88
N HIS A 20 -5.47 -21.17 6.93
CA HIS A 20 -6.05 -21.91 8.07
C HIS A 20 -7.32 -22.69 7.71
N ILE A 21 -8.17 -22.14 6.85
CA ILE A 21 -9.45 -22.77 6.48
C ILE A 21 -9.24 -23.85 5.42
N TRP A 22 -8.37 -23.59 4.43
CA TRP A 22 -8.31 -24.36 3.18
C TRP A 22 -7.09 -25.27 3.05
N LEU A 23 -5.90 -24.79 3.52
CA LEU A 23 -4.61 -25.44 3.26
C LEU A 23 -4.03 -26.17 4.47
N GLU A 24 -4.17 -25.65 5.68
CA GLU A 24 -3.50 -26.17 6.89
C GLU A 24 -3.83 -27.64 7.14
N LYS A 25 -5.06 -28.04 6.84
CA LYS A 25 -5.54 -29.40 7.08
C LYS A 25 -5.14 -30.41 6.00
N GLU A 26 -4.43 -29.98 4.95
CA GLU A 26 -4.08 -30.86 3.83
C GLU A 26 -2.59 -31.19 3.81
N LYS A 27 -2.29 -32.42 3.38
CA LYS A 27 -0.90 -32.91 3.30
C LYS A 27 -0.19 -32.39 2.05
N MET A 28 -0.14 -31.05 1.92
CA MET A 28 0.56 -30.30 0.88
C MET A 28 1.71 -29.50 1.49
N LEU A 29 2.48 -30.09 2.39
CA LEU A 29 3.36 -29.41 3.33
C LEU A 29 4.39 -28.48 2.67
N ARG A 30 5.01 -28.92 1.55
CA ARG A 30 5.94 -28.08 0.79
C ARG A 30 5.25 -26.90 0.14
N PHE A 31 4.09 -27.14 -0.48
CA PHE A 31 3.28 -26.08 -1.07
C PHE A 31 2.85 -25.07 0.00
N ASN A 32 2.37 -25.53 1.14
CA ASN A 32 1.96 -24.71 2.28
C ASN A 32 3.11 -23.81 2.77
N ARG A 33 4.34 -24.34 2.82
CA ARG A 33 5.53 -23.55 3.17
C ARG A 33 5.74 -22.39 2.20
N PHE A 34 5.77 -22.69 0.88
CA PHE A 34 5.95 -21.65 -0.13
C PHE A 34 4.78 -20.67 -0.17
N PHE A 35 3.55 -21.16 0.00
CA PHE A 35 2.37 -20.31 0.09
C PHE A 35 2.48 -19.29 1.23
N LEU A 36 2.85 -19.72 2.44
CA LEU A 36 3.00 -18.82 3.60
C LEU A 36 4.09 -17.76 3.36
N LEU A 37 5.22 -18.13 2.80
CA LEU A 37 6.31 -17.19 2.52
C LEU A 37 5.95 -16.22 1.38
N LEU A 38 5.41 -16.75 0.29
CA LEU A 38 5.02 -15.95 -0.87
C LEU A 38 3.83 -15.03 -0.57
N SER A 39 2.89 -15.47 0.28
CA SER A 39 1.75 -14.63 0.68
C SER A 39 2.18 -13.37 1.43
N ILE A 40 3.26 -13.43 2.20
CA ILE A 40 3.85 -12.26 2.86
C ILE A 40 4.44 -11.30 1.81
N ILE A 41 5.25 -11.82 0.89
CA ILE A 41 5.83 -11.03 -0.20
C ILE A 41 4.74 -10.42 -1.07
N PHE A 42 3.71 -11.18 -1.41
CA PHE A 42 2.56 -10.75 -2.18
C PHE A 42 1.82 -9.59 -1.48
N GLY A 43 1.53 -9.70 -0.18
CA GLY A 43 0.85 -8.66 0.59
C GLY A 43 1.66 -7.37 0.73
N LEU A 44 3.00 -7.43 0.63
CA LEU A 44 3.86 -6.24 0.59
C LEU A 44 3.91 -5.60 -0.79
N ILE A 45 3.89 -6.40 -1.86
CA ILE A 45 4.07 -5.90 -3.23
C ILE A 45 2.77 -5.38 -3.84
N VAL A 46 1.64 -6.07 -3.65
CA VAL A 46 0.37 -5.74 -4.33
C VAL A 46 -0.09 -4.29 -4.12
N PRO A 47 -0.04 -3.71 -2.91
CA PRO A 47 -0.44 -2.32 -2.73
C PRO A 47 0.53 -1.30 -3.35
N LEU A 48 1.73 -1.71 -3.77
CA LEU A 48 2.69 -0.88 -4.49
C LEU A 48 2.51 -0.94 -6.00
N MET A 49 1.79 -1.96 -6.50
CA MET A 49 1.53 -2.10 -7.93
C MET A 49 0.50 -1.06 -8.37
N SER A 50 0.80 -0.33 -9.44
CA SER A 50 -0.13 0.58 -10.11
C SER A 50 -0.46 0.02 -11.49
N PHE A 51 -1.73 -0.22 -11.75
CA PHE A 51 -2.20 -0.61 -13.08
C PHE A 51 -2.90 0.59 -13.72
N GLY A 52 -2.38 1.04 -14.86
CA GLY A 52 -3.11 1.95 -15.75
C GLY A 52 -4.28 1.19 -16.37
N VAL A 53 -5.47 1.34 -15.83
CA VAL A 53 -6.68 0.88 -16.51
C VAL A 53 -6.96 1.89 -17.59
N SER A 54 -6.52 1.60 -18.81
CA SER A 54 -7.06 2.27 -20.01
C SER A 54 -8.49 1.79 -20.18
N SER A 55 -9.43 2.44 -19.48
CA SER A 55 -10.83 2.29 -19.83
C SER A 55 -10.99 2.94 -21.19
N LYS A 56 -11.03 2.15 -22.28
CA LYS A 56 -11.86 2.49 -23.43
C LYS A 56 -13.30 2.44 -22.92
N MET A 57 -13.68 3.39 -22.10
CA MET A 57 -15.04 3.82 -22.09
C MET A 57 -15.24 4.38 -23.51
N GLU A 58 -15.99 3.69 -24.36
CA GLU A 58 -16.75 4.37 -25.39
C GLU A 58 -17.45 5.49 -24.63
N VAL A 59 -16.90 6.68 -24.77
CA VAL A 59 -17.60 7.91 -24.40
C VAL A 59 -18.80 7.89 -25.35
N ILE A 60 -19.92 7.31 -24.88
CA ILE A 60 -21.20 7.79 -25.32
C ILE A 60 -21.03 9.28 -25.15
N GLU A 61 -21.09 10.04 -26.24
CA GLU A 61 -21.06 11.50 -26.22
C GLU A 61 -22.24 12.03 -25.39
N LEU A 62 -22.15 11.76 -24.07
CA LEU A 62 -22.87 12.54 -23.10
C LEU A 62 -22.04 13.81 -22.95
N SER A 63 -22.55 14.84 -23.65
CA SER A 63 -22.27 16.27 -23.54
C SER A 63 -21.18 16.65 -22.51
N PRO A 64 -20.37 17.68 -22.76
CA PRO A 64 -19.25 18.14 -21.92
C PRO A 64 -19.56 18.40 -20.43
N ILE A 65 -20.81 18.20 -20.02
CA ILE A 65 -21.29 18.30 -18.64
C ILE A 65 -20.67 17.26 -17.70
N ILE A 66 -20.34 16.05 -18.18
CA ILE A 66 -19.78 14.98 -17.31
C ILE A 66 -18.31 15.20 -17.03
N ALA A 67 -17.57 15.86 -17.91
CA ALA A 67 -16.19 16.26 -17.65
C ALA A 67 -16.06 17.28 -16.50
N LEU A 68 -17.16 17.97 -16.16
CA LEU A 68 -17.20 18.95 -15.07
C LEU A 68 -17.39 18.33 -13.66
N THR A 69 -17.75 17.06 -13.59
CA THR A 69 -17.97 16.38 -12.28
C THR A 69 -16.71 15.79 -11.66
N SER A 70 -15.60 15.80 -12.39
CA SER A 70 -14.30 15.29 -11.92
C SER A 70 -13.32 16.39 -11.47
N ILE A 71 -13.81 17.63 -11.26
CA ILE A 71 -12.96 18.70 -10.70
C ILE A 71 -12.98 18.58 -9.18
N PRO A 72 -11.84 18.29 -8.54
CA PRO A 72 -11.76 18.19 -7.09
C PRO A 72 -12.09 19.55 -6.43
N LEU A 73 -12.69 19.50 -5.28
CA LEU A 73 -13.09 20.64 -4.47
C LEU A 73 -11.90 21.50 -4.07
N MET A 74 -11.82 22.71 -4.55
CA MET A 74 -10.93 23.70 -4.00
C MET A 74 -11.57 24.27 -2.72
N ASN A 75 -11.27 23.60 -1.59
CA ASN A 75 -11.48 24.19 -0.27
C ASN A 75 -10.34 25.18 -0.04
N THR A 76 -10.64 26.49 -0.10
CA THR A 76 -10.25 27.46 0.94
C THR A 76 -10.55 28.87 0.48
N PHE A 77 -11.50 29.52 1.12
CA PHE A 77 -11.40 30.97 1.33
C PHE A 77 -10.15 31.21 2.19
N PRO A 78 -9.33 32.23 1.94
CA PRO A 78 -8.34 32.66 2.91
C PRO A 78 -9.09 33.35 4.06
N GLY A 79 -9.69 32.59 4.97
CA GLY A 79 -9.78 33.02 6.34
C GLY A 79 -8.33 33.17 6.79
N THR A 80 -8.02 34.26 7.47
CA THR A 80 -6.81 34.46 8.23
C THR A 80 -6.46 33.18 8.99
N THR A 81 -5.73 32.30 8.35
CA THR A 81 -5.08 31.21 9.07
C THR A 81 -3.94 31.88 9.81
N ASN A 82 -4.15 32.14 11.11
CA ASN A 82 -3.05 31.95 12.02
C ASN A 82 -2.36 30.67 11.49
N GLN A 83 -1.13 30.78 11.03
CA GLN A 83 -0.27 29.64 10.91
C GLN A 83 -0.17 29.08 12.33
N VAL A 84 -1.12 28.21 12.69
CA VAL A 84 -0.83 27.18 13.64
C VAL A 84 0.28 26.41 12.92
N ILE A 85 1.51 26.64 13.35
CA ILE A 85 2.63 25.76 13.08
C ILE A 85 2.06 24.40 13.52
N ALA A 86 1.57 23.63 12.56
CA ALA A 86 1.28 22.23 12.79
C ALA A 86 2.64 21.65 13.13
N GLU A 87 2.94 21.64 14.42
CA GLU A 87 4.08 20.88 14.94
C GLU A 87 3.96 19.52 14.27
N ASP A 88 4.99 19.13 13.58
CA ASP A 88 5.02 17.95 12.73
C ASP A 88 4.96 16.72 13.67
N TYR A 89 3.78 16.44 14.23
CA TYR A 89 3.53 15.28 15.10
C TYR A 89 4.01 13.98 14.45
N ASN A 90 4.14 13.97 13.13
CA ASN A 90 4.69 12.87 12.39
C ASN A 90 6.16 12.59 12.75
N TYR A 91 6.97 13.61 13.05
CA TYR A 91 8.37 13.43 13.42
C TYR A 91 8.52 12.61 14.71
N TRP A 92 7.74 12.90 15.73
CA TRP A 92 7.76 12.16 16.99
C TRP A 92 7.31 10.71 16.81
N LEU A 93 6.31 10.45 15.99
CA LEU A 93 5.86 9.11 15.65
C LEU A 93 6.95 8.30 14.96
N PHE A 94 7.66 8.90 13.99
CA PHE A 94 8.79 8.26 13.32
C PHE A 94 9.96 8.00 14.27
N MET A 95 10.24 8.92 15.18
CA MET A 95 11.27 8.74 16.21
C MET A 95 10.93 7.56 17.14
N ILE A 96 9.71 7.51 17.68
CA ILE A 96 9.24 6.43 18.54
C ILE A 96 9.31 5.10 17.79
N TYR A 97 8.81 5.06 16.56
CA TYR A 97 8.88 3.88 15.72
C TYR A 97 10.33 3.39 15.55
N GLY A 98 11.25 4.29 15.22
CA GLY A 98 12.66 3.97 15.02
C GLY A 98 13.34 3.44 16.29
N ILE A 99 13.07 4.06 17.44
CA ILE A 99 13.63 3.63 18.74
C ILE A 99 13.16 2.20 19.08
N VAL A 100 11.86 1.91 18.93
CA VAL A 100 11.33 0.57 19.20
C VAL A 100 11.89 -0.46 18.21
N ALA A 101 11.94 -0.15 16.92
CA ALA A 101 12.50 -1.03 15.91
C ALA A 101 13.99 -1.31 16.17
N LEU A 102 14.77 -0.28 16.54
CA LEU A 102 16.18 -0.43 16.90
C LEU A 102 16.36 -1.31 18.14
N ALA A 103 15.58 -1.10 19.18
CA ALA A 103 15.64 -1.92 20.39
C ALA A 103 15.34 -3.40 20.11
N LEU A 104 14.32 -3.67 19.25
CA LEU A 104 13.99 -5.03 18.81
C LEU A 104 15.09 -5.63 17.94
N LEU A 105 15.71 -4.85 17.06
CA LEU A 105 16.84 -5.27 16.23
C LEU A 105 18.05 -5.63 17.08
N VAL A 106 18.41 -4.79 18.06
CA VAL A 106 19.51 -5.07 19.02
C VAL A 106 19.22 -6.37 19.77
N LYS A 107 18.01 -6.54 20.31
CA LYS A 107 17.60 -7.80 20.96
C LYS A 107 17.76 -9.00 20.04
N PHE A 108 17.34 -8.89 18.77
CA PHE A 108 17.48 -9.96 17.78
C PHE A 108 18.95 -10.31 17.53
N VAL A 109 19.81 -9.31 17.29
CA VAL A 109 21.26 -9.52 17.09
C VAL A 109 21.91 -10.14 18.31
N VAL A 110 21.61 -9.65 19.52
CA VAL A 110 22.12 -10.23 20.76
C VAL A 110 21.73 -11.70 20.92
N ASN A 111 20.50 -12.06 20.56
CA ASN A 111 20.06 -13.47 20.59
C ASN A 111 20.83 -14.35 19.61
N LEU A 112 21.11 -13.84 18.39
CA LEU A 112 21.93 -14.56 17.40
C LEU A 112 23.38 -14.72 17.90
N LEU A 113 23.95 -13.68 18.49
CA LEU A 113 25.30 -13.73 19.05
C LEU A 113 25.38 -14.73 20.20
N ARG A 114 24.39 -14.77 21.11
CA ARG A 114 24.31 -15.78 22.18
C ARG A 114 24.29 -17.20 21.63
N LEU A 115 23.51 -17.45 20.57
CA LEU A 115 23.51 -18.77 19.92
C LEU A 115 24.88 -19.11 19.32
N ARG A 116 25.51 -18.17 18.65
CA ARG A 116 26.87 -18.34 18.11
C ARG A 116 27.87 -18.66 19.22
N LEU A 117 27.80 -17.92 20.34
CA LEU A 117 28.66 -18.18 21.48
C LEU A 117 28.42 -19.56 22.12
N LYS A 118 27.17 -20.04 22.17
CA LYS A 118 26.87 -21.42 22.58
C LYS A 118 27.56 -22.45 21.71
N VAL A 119 27.58 -22.25 20.39
CA VAL A 119 28.29 -23.17 19.48
C VAL A 119 29.81 -23.16 19.73
N ILE A 120 30.40 -21.97 19.88
CA ILE A 120 31.86 -21.83 20.08
C ILE A 120 32.33 -22.39 21.41
N ARG A 121 31.53 -22.23 22.48
CA ARG A 121 31.92 -22.62 23.83
C ARG A 121 31.70 -24.09 24.18
N ASN A 122 30.94 -24.83 23.36
CA ASN A 122 30.62 -26.22 23.64
C ASN A 122 31.30 -27.18 22.64
N PRO A 123 31.59 -28.41 23.04
CA PRO A 123 32.10 -29.45 22.15
C PRO A 123 31.13 -29.66 21.00
N HIS A 124 31.66 -29.82 19.80
CA HIS A 124 30.85 -30.05 18.61
C HIS A 124 31.44 -31.11 17.69
N LYS A 125 30.57 -31.90 17.10
CA LYS A 125 30.91 -33.00 16.19
C LYS A 125 30.26 -32.74 14.84
N LYS A 126 31.09 -32.63 13.78
CA LYS A 126 30.57 -32.54 12.39
C LYS A 126 30.07 -33.90 11.92
N THR A 127 28.90 -33.90 11.28
CA THR A 127 28.32 -35.05 10.60
C THR A 127 27.94 -34.64 9.18
N ASP A 128 27.69 -35.61 8.30
CA ASP A 128 27.22 -35.33 6.92
C ASP A 128 25.90 -34.57 6.84
N LYS A 129 25.11 -34.61 7.92
CA LYS A 129 23.76 -34.01 7.98
C LYS A 129 23.71 -32.65 8.70
N GLY A 130 24.79 -32.26 9.38
CA GLY A 130 24.89 -31.05 10.18
C GLY A 130 25.91 -31.17 11.29
N THR A 131 26.03 -30.15 12.14
CA THR A 131 26.96 -30.15 13.27
C THR A 131 26.17 -30.34 14.57
N ILE A 132 26.50 -31.39 15.33
CA ILE A 132 25.96 -31.63 16.65
C ILE A 132 26.77 -30.81 17.67
N VAL A 133 26.11 -30.07 18.53
CA VAL A 133 26.69 -29.30 19.63
C VAL A 133 26.22 -29.93 20.92
N LEU A 134 27.14 -30.37 21.74
CA LEU A 134 26.88 -31.06 23.02
C LEU A 134 26.88 -30.05 24.18
N ILE A 135 25.75 -29.92 24.85
CA ILE A 135 25.53 -28.95 25.93
C ILE A 135 25.40 -29.71 27.26
N LYS A 136 26.13 -29.28 28.26
CA LYS A 136 26.08 -29.90 29.63
C LYS A 136 24.78 -29.63 30.37
N GLU A 137 24.10 -28.52 30.02
CA GLU A 137 22.79 -28.18 30.59
C GLU A 137 21.73 -29.17 30.09
N ASN A 138 20.73 -29.43 30.94
CA ASN A 138 19.58 -30.23 30.49
C ASN A 138 18.75 -29.44 29.43
N VAL A 139 19.05 -29.66 28.17
CA VAL A 139 18.39 -29.01 27.04
C VAL A 139 17.57 -30.02 26.26
N ILE A 140 16.42 -29.58 25.80
CA ILE A 140 15.62 -30.35 24.85
C ILE A 140 16.32 -30.29 23.49
N PRO A 141 16.46 -31.43 22.80
CA PRO A 141 16.95 -31.45 21.43
C PRO A 141 16.28 -30.37 20.57
N HIS A 142 17.06 -29.56 19.90
CA HIS A 142 16.57 -28.53 18.98
C HIS A 142 17.65 -28.18 17.96
N SER A 143 17.21 -27.67 16.80
CA SER A 143 18.12 -27.30 15.71
C SER A 143 17.98 -25.81 15.35
N PHE A 144 19.11 -25.21 14.97
CA PHE A 144 19.14 -23.86 14.44
C PHE A 144 20.26 -23.71 13.39
N LEU A 145 19.92 -23.19 12.22
CA LEU A 145 20.79 -23.13 11.03
C LEU A 145 21.34 -24.52 10.69
N SER A 146 22.66 -24.72 10.84
CA SER A 146 23.36 -25.99 10.59
C SER A 146 23.72 -26.75 11.86
N TYR A 147 23.22 -26.33 13.00
CA TYR A 147 23.58 -26.88 14.31
C TYR A 147 22.37 -27.56 14.96
N THR A 148 22.61 -28.76 15.53
CA THR A 148 21.68 -29.47 16.42
C THR A 148 22.25 -29.46 17.82
N PHE A 149 21.48 -28.96 18.78
CA PHE A 149 21.90 -28.87 20.20
C PHE A 149 21.29 -30.03 20.93
N LEU A 150 22.15 -30.84 21.58
CA LEU A 150 21.77 -32.02 22.34
C LEU A 150 22.38 -31.93 23.73
N ASN A 151 21.76 -32.58 24.72
CA ASN A 151 22.38 -32.78 26.03
C ASN A 151 23.55 -33.75 25.86
N ASP A 152 24.70 -33.41 26.49
CA ASP A 152 25.94 -34.17 26.37
C ASP A 152 25.82 -35.56 27.02
N GLU A 153 25.24 -35.64 28.21
CA GLU A 153 25.05 -36.90 28.94
C GLU A 153 24.07 -37.86 28.20
N ASP A 154 22.95 -37.32 27.75
CA ASP A 154 21.94 -38.10 27.05
C ASP A 154 22.45 -38.62 25.71
N TYR A 155 23.28 -37.82 25.02
CA TYR A 155 23.90 -38.24 23.77
C TYR A 155 24.85 -39.42 23.92
N TRP A 156 25.77 -39.35 24.89
CA TRP A 156 26.75 -40.42 25.09
C TRP A 156 26.15 -41.67 25.73
N ASN A 157 25.07 -41.53 26.49
CA ASN A 157 24.34 -42.65 27.08
C ASN A 157 23.28 -43.26 26.18
N ASN A 158 23.20 -42.83 24.91
CA ASN A 158 22.17 -43.27 23.92
C ASN A 158 20.73 -43.14 24.44
N ARG A 159 20.44 -42.09 25.23
CA ARG A 159 19.10 -41.80 25.76
C ARG A 159 18.24 -41.00 24.82
N ILE A 160 18.78 -40.55 23.66
CA ILE A 160 18.09 -39.77 22.66
C ILE A 160 17.71 -40.72 21.52
N GLU A 161 16.41 -40.87 21.26
CA GLU A 161 15.88 -41.73 20.21
C GLU A 161 16.30 -41.22 18.81
N ASP A 162 16.65 -42.12 17.93
CA ASP A 162 17.12 -41.82 16.56
C ASP A 162 16.07 -41.03 15.76
N GLU A 163 14.79 -41.25 16.04
CA GLU A 163 13.67 -40.52 15.45
C GLU A 163 13.76 -39.00 15.77
N ILE A 164 14.18 -38.68 16.99
CA ILE A 164 14.34 -37.27 17.40
C ILE A 164 15.54 -36.62 16.71
N ILE A 165 16.67 -37.34 16.68
CA ILE A 165 17.85 -36.84 15.97
C ILE A 165 17.51 -36.64 14.47
N ARG A 166 16.75 -37.56 13.89
CA ARG A 166 16.28 -37.45 12.50
C ARG A 166 15.35 -36.27 12.28
N HIS A 167 14.47 -35.98 13.23
CA HIS A 167 13.59 -34.82 13.22
C HIS A 167 14.41 -33.54 13.19
N GLU A 168 15.39 -33.40 14.08
CA GLU A 168 16.25 -32.22 14.15
C GLU A 168 17.08 -32.01 12.86
N PHE A 169 17.63 -33.09 12.30
CA PHE A 169 18.32 -33.02 11.01
C PHE A 169 17.41 -32.69 9.84
N ALA A 170 16.10 -33.00 9.92
CA ALA A 170 15.16 -32.56 8.89
C ALA A 170 15.01 -31.04 8.89
N HIS A 171 14.98 -30.39 10.07
CA HIS A 171 14.96 -28.92 10.16
C HIS A 171 16.21 -28.29 9.52
N ILE A 172 17.39 -28.84 9.75
CA ILE A 172 18.64 -28.37 9.16
C ILE A 172 18.60 -28.52 7.63
N ARG A 173 18.30 -29.73 7.15
CA ARG A 173 18.31 -30.06 5.72
C ARG A 173 17.32 -29.22 4.93
N GLN A 174 16.17 -28.92 5.53
CA GLN A 174 15.13 -28.10 4.92
C GLN A 174 15.31 -26.60 5.16
N LYS A 175 16.37 -26.19 5.87
CA LYS A 175 16.70 -24.78 6.19
C LYS A 175 15.55 -24.00 6.84
N HIS A 176 14.81 -24.65 7.75
CA HIS A 176 13.67 -24.05 8.44
C HIS A 176 14.03 -22.79 9.22
N SER A 177 15.25 -22.69 9.74
CA SER A 177 15.73 -21.50 10.43
C SER A 177 15.76 -20.25 9.56
N ALA A 178 15.98 -20.39 8.24
CA ALA A 178 15.97 -19.24 7.34
C ALA A 178 14.58 -18.59 7.25
N ASP A 179 13.52 -19.39 7.18
CA ASP A 179 12.15 -18.90 7.16
C ASP A 179 11.81 -18.19 8.49
N LEU A 180 12.28 -18.74 9.61
CA LEU A 180 12.07 -18.13 10.93
C LEU A 180 12.85 -16.82 11.08
N LEU A 181 14.07 -16.74 10.58
CA LEU A 181 14.84 -15.48 10.58
C LEU A 181 14.17 -14.42 9.71
N PHE A 182 13.64 -14.81 8.55
CA PHE A 182 12.90 -13.92 7.67
C PHE A 182 11.67 -13.33 8.37
N ILE A 183 10.84 -14.16 9.00
CA ILE A 183 9.64 -13.67 9.70
C ILE A 183 9.99 -12.85 10.96
N GLU A 184 11.06 -13.19 11.68
CA GLU A 184 11.54 -12.40 12.82
C GLU A 184 12.01 -11.01 12.38
N LEU A 185 12.70 -10.90 11.26
CA LEU A 185 13.10 -9.60 10.68
C LEU A 185 11.88 -8.76 10.31
N LEU A 186 10.88 -9.36 9.65
CA LEU A 186 9.63 -8.66 9.34
C LEU A 186 8.88 -8.20 10.59
N LYS A 187 8.89 -8.99 11.66
CA LYS A 187 8.32 -8.59 12.96
C LYS A 187 9.03 -7.40 13.61
N ILE A 188 10.28 -7.17 13.30
CA ILE A 188 11.01 -5.98 13.75
C ILE A 188 10.54 -4.76 12.97
N ILE A 189 10.43 -4.89 11.64
CA ILE A 189 9.99 -3.80 10.75
C ILE A 189 8.52 -3.46 11.02
N PHE A 190 7.65 -4.46 11.10
CA PHE A 190 6.21 -4.30 11.30
C PHE A 190 5.78 -4.69 12.72
N TRP A 191 6.54 -4.26 13.75
CA TRP A 191 6.35 -4.67 15.13
C TRP A 191 4.94 -4.37 15.67
N PHE A 192 4.30 -3.33 15.15
CA PHE A 192 2.94 -2.93 15.52
C PHE A 192 1.85 -3.82 14.90
N ASN A 193 2.18 -4.67 13.92
CA ASN A 193 1.22 -5.53 13.26
C ASN A 193 1.25 -6.97 13.81
N PRO A 194 0.23 -7.39 14.59
CA PRO A 194 0.20 -8.70 15.24
C PRO A 194 0.09 -9.88 14.26
N ILE A 195 -0.27 -9.62 13.00
CA ILE A 195 -0.49 -10.68 12.02
C ILE A 195 0.79 -11.50 11.75
N PHE A 196 1.97 -10.87 11.85
CA PHE A 196 3.25 -11.56 11.70
C PHE A 196 3.53 -12.58 12.81
N LEU A 197 2.93 -12.41 14.00
CA LEU A 197 2.97 -13.42 15.05
C LEU A 197 2.16 -14.66 14.65
N LEU A 198 1.02 -14.47 13.98
CA LEU A 198 0.19 -15.56 13.49
C LEU A 198 0.87 -16.30 12.34
N TYR A 199 1.48 -15.56 11.39
CA TYR A 199 2.31 -16.14 10.32
C TYR A 199 3.46 -16.96 10.87
N LYS A 200 4.17 -16.46 11.88
CA LYS A 200 5.25 -17.21 12.54
C LYS A 200 4.75 -18.53 13.09
N LYS A 201 3.61 -18.55 13.81
CA LYS A 201 3.00 -19.77 14.34
C LYS A 201 2.61 -20.77 13.24
N ALA A 202 2.03 -20.25 12.13
CA ALA A 202 1.65 -21.08 10.99
C ALA A 202 2.88 -21.70 10.30
N ILE A 203 3.93 -20.91 10.08
CA ILE A 203 5.20 -21.38 9.51
C ILE A 203 5.85 -22.42 10.42
N GLN A 204 5.94 -22.17 11.72
CA GLN A 204 6.49 -23.14 12.68
C GLN A 204 5.72 -24.45 12.67
N LEU A 205 4.38 -24.41 12.71
CA LEU A 205 3.56 -25.62 12.67
C LEU A 205 3.78 -26.41 11.38
N ASN A 206 3.88 -25.73 10.23
CA ASN A 206 4.15 -26.41 8.96
C ASN A 206 5.57 -27.00 8.91
N HIS A 207 6.56 -26.39 9.56
CA HIS A 207 7.91 -26.94 9.71
C HIS A 207 7.90 -28.22 10.53
N GLU A 208 7.10 -28.27 11.63
CA GLU A 208 6.93 -29.49 12.40
C GLU A 208 6.34 -30.62 11.54
N PHE A 209 5.31 -30.32 10.74
CA PHE A 209 4.73 -31.32 9.83
C PHE A 209 5.74 -31.84 8.80
N LEU A 210 6.59 -30.98 8.25
CA LEU A 210 7.63 -31.38 7.30
C LEU A 210 8.74 -32.22 7.95
N ALA A 211 9.11 -31.92 9.18
CA ALA A 211 10.10 -32.69 9.93
C ALA A 211 9.52 -34.06 10.32
N ASP A 212 8.27 -34.11 10.77
CA ASP A 212 7.55 -35.36 11.05
C ASP A 212 7.42 -36.25 9.81
N GLU A 213 7.10 -35.65 8.65
CA GLU A 213 7.05 -36.38 7.40
C GLU A 213 8.39 -37.06 7.08
N ALA A 214 9.51 -36.38 7.34
CA ALA A 214 10.84 -36.92 7.10
C ALA A 214 11.17 -38.12 8.04
N VAL A 215 10.71 -38.07 9.28
CA VAL A 215 10.87 -39.16 10.25
C VAL A 215 10.01 -40.35 9.82
N VAL A 216 8.72 -40.13 9.58
CA VAL A 216 7.78 -41.17 9.17
C VAL A 216 8.22 -41.89 7.90
N LYS A 217 8.77 -41.17 6.93
CA LYS A 217 9.33 -41.76 5.70
C LYS A 217 10.58 -42.60 5.94
N SER A 218 11.33 -42.34 7.01
CA SER A 218 12.58 -43.06 7.33
C SER A 218 12.35 -44.30 8.15
N PHE A 219 11.48 -44.23 9.14
CA PHE A 219 11.26 -45.31 10.11
C PHE A 219 9.98 -46.14 9.86
N HIS A 220 9.06 -45.65 9.03
CA HIS A 220 7.80 -46.31 8.64
C HIS A 220 6.86 -46.70 9.79
N ASN A 221 7.16 -46.30 11.02
CA ASN A 221 6.34 -46.63 12.22
C ASN A 221 5.79 -45.33 12.83
N VAL A 222 4.60 -44.94 12.37
CA VAL A 222 3.92 -43.72 12.83
C VAL A 222 3.56 -43.81 14.31
N SER A 223 3.08 -44.98 14.77
CA SER A 223 2.58 -45.18 16.14
C SER A 223 3.71 -45.07 17.16
N ALA A 224 4.85 -45.72 16.92
CA ALA A 224 6.03 -45.59 17.81
C ALA A 224 6.50 -44.15 17.91
N TYR A 225 6.61 -43.45 16.77
CA TYR A 225 7.03 -42.07 16.77
C TYR A 225 6.04 -41.14 17.51
N GLN A 226 4.73 -41.37 17.37
CA GLN A 226 3.71 -40.66 18.14
C GLN A 226 3.84 -40.89 19.64
N GLN A 227 4.16 -42.11 20.09
CA GLN A 227 4.40 -42.42 21.51
C GLN A 227 5.62 -41.64 22.05
N ILE A 228 6.74 -41.63 21.32
CA ILE A 228 7.93 -40.86 21.67
C ILE A 228 7.59 -39.37 21.86
N LEU A 229 6.84 -38.77 20.92
CA LEU A 229 6.42 -37.38 21.03
C LEU A 229 5.49 -37.14 22.23
N LEU A 230 4.58 -38.08 22.52
CA LEU A 230 3.66 -37.98 23.65
C LEU A 230 4.41 -38.04 24.99
N GLN A 231 5.36 -38.93 25.11
CA GLN A 231 6.22 -39.06 26.30
C GLN A 231 6.99 -37.76 26.56
N LYS A 232 7.55 -37.11 25.51
CA LYS A 232 8.23 -35.82 25.64
C LYS A 232 7.31 -34.67 26.05
N VAL A 233 6.06 -34.68 25.62
CA VAL A 233 5.06 -33.66 26.03
C VAL A 233 4.64 -33.88 27.48
N SER A 234 4.45 -35.13 27.91
CA SER A 234 4.03 -35.45 29.29
C SER A 234 5.09 -35.05 30.35
N LEU A 235 6.36 -35.16 30.03
CA LEU A 235 7.45 -34.74 30.89
C LEU A 235 7.54 -33.20 31.10
N ARG A 236 6.83 -32.42 30.26
CA ARG A 236 6.79 -30.96 30.33
C ARG A 236 5.64 -30.37 31.16
N THR A 237 4.77 -31.21 31.72
CA THR A 237 3.52 -30.78 32.34
C THR A 237 3.70 -30.19 33.74
N VAL A 238 4.03 -28.89 33.82
CA VAL A 238 3.78 -28.13 35.07
C VAL A 238 3.33 -26.67 34.84
N ASN A 239 2.97 -26.20 33.62
CA ASN A 239 2.57 -24.79 33.46
C ASN A 239 1.44 -24.59 32.47
N LEU A 240 0.69 -23.48 32.64
CA LEU A 240 -0.40 -22.98 31.77
C LEU A 240 -0.11 -23.01 30.24
N ALA A 241 1.16 -23.08 29.86
CA ALA A 241 1.60 -23.27 28.45
C ALA A 241 1.34 -24.68 27.90
N SER A 242 0.95 -25.65 28.74
CA SER A 242 0.72 -27.07 28.31
C SER A 242 -0.43 -27.22 27.33
N ASN A 243 -1.50 -26.40 27.45
CA ASN A 243 -2.66 -26.50 26.58
C ASN A 243 -2.36 -26.10 25.12
N LEU A 244 -1.49 -25.11 24.91
CA LEU A 244 -1.06 -24.71 23.57
C LEU A 244 -0.16 -25.76 22.92
N ASN A 245 0.76 -26.35 23.70
CA ASN A 245 1.63 -27.43 23.23
C ASN A 245 0.86 -28.70 22.87
N TYR A 246 -0.19 -29.05 23.64
CA TYR A 246 -1.08 -30.16 23.34
C TYR A 246 -1.82 -29.96 22.02
N SER A 247 -2.36 -28.76 21.76
CA SER A 247 -3.03 -28.44 20.51
C SER A 247 -2.12 -28.62 19.29
N VAL A 248 -0.87 -28.17 19.37
CA VAL A 248 0.14 -28.34 18.31
C VAL A 248 0.43 -29.82 18.08
N THR A 249 0.66 -30.59 19.17
CA THR A 249 0.94 -32.03 19.10
C THR A 249 -0.23 -32.81 18.49
N LYS A 250 -1.47 -32.46 18.85
CA LYS A 250 -2.68 -33.06 18.26
C LYS A 250 -2.74 -32.84 16.75
N LYS A 251 -2.44 -31.60 16.27
CA LYS A 251 -2.37 -31.29 14.84
C LYS A 251 -1.28 -32.11 14.14
N ARG A 252 -0.10 -32.28 14.74
CA ARG A 252 1.00 -33.10 14.21
C ARG A 252 0.54 -34.54 14.02
N PHE A 253 -0.10 -35.15 15.04
CA PHE A 253 -0.61 -36.54 14.97
C PHE A 253 -1.63 -36.71 13.87
N THR A 254 -2.56 -35.79 13.74
CA THR A 254 -3.56 -35.81 12.67
C THR A 254 -2.90 -35.76 11.29
N MET A 255 -1.90 -34.88 11.12
CA MET A 255 -1.21 -34.69 9.85
C MET A 255 -0.34 -35.89 9.46
N MET A 256 0.28 -36.59 10.41
CA MET A 256 1.07 -37.78 10.13
C MET A 256 0.22 -38.90 9.48
N LYS A 257 -1.04 -39.05 9.93
CA LYS A 257 -1.98 -40.05 9.40
C LYS A 257 -2.71 -39.61 8.13
N LYS A 258 -2.70 -38.31 7.84
CA LYS A 258 -3.43 -37.72 6.69
C LYS A 258 -2.83 -38.20 5.36
N GLN A 259 -3.70 -38.51 4.43
CA GLN A 259 -3.38 -38.72 3.02
C GLN A 259 -4.26 -37.79 2.20
N THR A 260 -3.66 -37.06 1.28
CA THR A 260 -4.39 -36.16 0.36
C THR A 260 -4.12 -36.61 -1.07
N SER A 261 -5.16 -36.86 -1.86
CA SER A 261 -4.99 -37.26 -3.24
C SER A 261 -4.31 -36.16 -4.06
N ARG A 262 -3.55 -36.54 -5.07
CA ARG A 262 -2.84 -35.62 -5.95
C ARG A 262 -3.79 -34.66 -6.68
N THR A 263 -4.92 -35.15 -7.09
CA THR A 263 -5.98 -34.36 -7.76
C THR A 263 -6.49 -33.24 -6.85
N TRP A 264 -6.79 -33.54 -5.58
CA TRP A 264 -7.21 -32.54 -4.59
C TRP A 264 -6.14 -31.49 -4.32
N GLN A 265 -4.87 -31.89 -4.29
CA GLN A 265 -3.75 -30.95 -4.15
C GLN A 265 -3.72 -29.97 -5.31
N MET A 266 -3.87 -30.46 -6.55
CA MET A 266 -3.87 -29.61 -7.75
C MET A 266 -5.07 -28.65 -7.76
N ILE A 267 -6.29 -29.15 -7.48
CA ILE A 267 -7.50 -28.31 -7.44
C ILE A 267 -7.35 -27.20 -6.40
N LYS A 268 -6.89 -27.51 -5.20
CA LYS A 268 -6.68 -26.52 -4.14
C LYS A 268 -5.59 -25.51 -4.48
N GLY A 269 -4.50 -25.94 -5.10
CA GLY A 269 -3.46 -25.04 -5.57
C GLY A 269 -3.96 -24.10 -6.66
N LEU A 270 -4.72 -24.60 -7.63
CA LEU A 270 -5.26 -23.82 -8.74
C LEU A 270 -6.33 -22.81 -8.28
N SER A 271 -7.14 -23.17 -7.26
CA SER A 271 -8.17 -22.29 -6.71
C SER A 271 -7.62 -21.00 -6.06
N LEU A 272 -6.33 -20.94 -5.76
CA LEU A 272 -5.69 -19.74 -5.24
C LEU A 272 -5.43 -18.68 -6.32
N LEU A 273 -5.35 -19.06 -7.60
CA LEU A 273 -5.09 -18.11 -8.69
C LEU A 273 -6.20 -17.04 -8.84
N PRO A 274 -7.49 -17.42 -8.91
CA PRO A 274 -8.56 -16.41 -8.95
C PRO A 274 -8.59 -15.53 -7.70
N VAL A 275 -8.28 -16.07 -6.53
CA VAL A 275 -8.18 -15.27 -5.31
C VAL A 275 -7.06 -14.24 -5.41
N ALA A 276 -5.88 -14.67 -5.87
CA ALA A 276 -4.76 -13.74 -6.09
C ALA A 276 -5.11 -12.65 -7.12
N ALA A 277 -5.78 -13.01 -8.21
CA ALA A 277 -6.24 -12.05 -9.23
C ALA A 277 -7.22 -11.02 -8.64
N ILE A 278 -8.20 -11.46 -7.85
CA ILE A 278 -9.15 -10.58 -7.17
C ILE A 278 -8.42 -9.62 -6.22
N LEU A 279 -7.47 -10.13 -5.42
CA LEU A 279 -6.69 -9.32 -4.50
C LEU A 279 -5.84 -8.27 -5.24
N ILE A 280 -5.24 -8.62 -6.37
CA ILE A 280 -4.50 -7.67 -7.20
C ILE A 280 -5.44 -6.59 -7.72
N LEU A 281 -6.58 -6.96 -8.30
CA LEU A 281 -7.53 -6.00 -8.88
C LEU A 281 -8.15 -5.06 -7.83
N THR A 282 -8.38 -5.54 -6.60
CA THR A 282 -9.04 -4.74 -5.56
C THR A 282 -8.08 -3.86 -4.77
N PHE A 283 -6.83 -4.31 -4.54
CA PHE A 283 -5.88 -3.64 -3.65
C PHE A 283 -4.71 -2.96 -4.36
N SER A 284 -4.55 -3.15 -5.67
CA SER A 284 -3.60 -2.37 -6.46
C SER A 284 -4.07 -0.91 -6.61
N ASN A 285 -3.13 0.00 -6.81
CA ASN A 285 -3.46 1.39 -7.10
C ASN A 285 -3.90 1.50 -8.57
N GLN A 286 -5.15 1.90 -8.80
CA GLN A 286 -5.64 2.20 -10.14
C GLN A 286 -5.22 3.63 -10.49
N THR A 287 -4.21 3.78 -11.32
CA THR A 287 -3.95 5.05 -11.98
C THR A 287 -4.80 5.07 -13.25
N PHE A 288 -5.82 5.90 -13.27
CA PHE A 288 -6.49 6.24 -14.51
C PHE A 288 -5.47 7.02 -15.34
N ALA A 289 -4.87 6.37 -16.34
CA ALA A 289 -4.11 7.07 -17.34
C ALA A 289 -5.12 7.94 -18.11
N ASN A 290 -5.18 9.22 -17.77
CA ASN A 290 -5.69 10.22 -18.69
C ASN A 290 -4.74 10.22 -19.88
N THR A 291 -4.97 9.29 -20.82
CA THR A 291 -4.40 9.40 -22.14
C THR A 291 -5.16 10.54 -22.85
N ASN A 292 -4.84 11.76 -22.47
CA ASN A 292 -4.92 12.87 -23.40
C ASN A 292 -3.81 12.63 -24.43
N SER A 293 -3.92 11.52 -25.18
CA SER A 293 -3.33 11.43 -26.50
C SER A 293 -4.12 12.45 -27.33
N VAL A 294 -3.58 13.65 -27.39
CA VAL A 294 -3.87 14.60 -28.45
C VAL A 294 -3.65 13.83 -29.75
N SER A 295 -4.73 13.30 -30.33
CA SER A 295 -4.72 12.84 -31.71
C SER A 295 -4.34 14.05 -32.56
N PRO A 296 -3.25 13.99 -33.34
CA PRO A 296 -2.97 15.01 -34.31
C PRO A 296 -3.91 14.81 -35.49
N GLY A 297 -5.04 15.52 -35.48
CA GLY A 297 -5.88 15.48 -36.66
C GLY A 297 -7.36 15.80 -36.51
N ILE A 298 -7.73 16.80 -35.76
CA ILE A 298 -8.99 17.52 -36.02
C ILE A 298 -8.61 18.98 -36.22
N LYS A 299 -8.39 19.32 -37.47
CA LYS A 299 -8.53 20.71 -37.92
C LYS A 299 -10.00 21.06 -37.74
N SER A 300 -10.39 21.56 -36.58
CA SER A 300 -11.66 22.23 -36.39
C SER A 300 -11.57 23.59 -37.08
N ASN A 301 -12.07 23.67 -38.33
CA ASN A 301 -12.49 24.91 -38.91
C ASN A 301 -13.71 25.40 -38.12
N LEU A 302 -13.49 26.02 -36.97
CA LEU A 302 -14.47 26.84 -36.28
C LEU A 302 -13.97 28.29 -36.36
N THR A 303 -14.35 28.93 -37.44
CA THR A 303 -14.32 30.38 -37.58
C THR A 303 -15.34 31.01 -36.62
N GLY A 304 -14.85 31.33 -35.43
CA GLY A 304 -15.52 32.18 -34.44
C GLY A 304 -14.54 33.24 -33.99
N SER A 305 -14.84 34.50 -34.24
CA SER A 305 -13.95 35.65 -34.33
C SER A 305 -13.44 36.24 -33.01
N ASN A 306 -13.22 35.51 -31.91
CA ASN A 306 -12.65 36.05 -30.67
C ASN A 306 -11.81 35.06 -29.85
N GLN A 307 -11.05 34.17 -30.48
CA GLN A 307 -10.09 33.34 -29.76
C GLN A 307 -8.86 34.16 -29.35
N ILE A 308 -8.81 34.52 -28.08
CA ILE A 308 -7.57 35.06 -27.51
C ILE A 308 -6.55 33.91 -27.47
N SER A 309 -5.36 34.13 -28.10
CA SER A 309 -4.29 33.12 -28.01
C SER A 309 -3.86 32.94 -26.55
N LYS A 310 -3.42 31.72 -26.20
CA LYS A 310 -2.98 31.35 -24.86
C LYS A 310 -1.98 32.38 -24.30
N ASP A 311 -0.96 32.77 -25.07
CA ASP A 311 0.06 33.68 -24.64
C ASP A 311 -0.51 35.09 -24.38
N LYS A 312 -1.43 35.58 -25.21
CA LYS A 312 -2.12 36.82 -25.00
C LYS A 312 -3.01 36.82 -23.76
N PHE A 313 -3.62 35.64 -23.46
CA PHE A 313 -4.46 35.46 -22.28
C PHE A 313 -3.66 35.62 -20.98
N TYR A 314 -2.48 35.01 -20.86
CA TYR A 314 -1.64 35.09 -19.66
C TYR A 314 -0.68 36.25 -19.61
N SER A 315 -0.41 36.92 -20.75
CA SER A 315 0.51 38.06 -20.85
C SER A 315 0.15 39.16 -19.85
N GLY A 316 1.14 39.71 -19.17
CA GLY A 316 0.99 40.71 -18.10
C GLY A 316 0.54 40.14 -16.75
N GLY A 317 0.26 38.81 -16.67
CA GLY A 317 -0.23 38.15 -15.46
C GLY A 317 0.86 37.53 -14.60
N ILE A 318 0.52 37.31 -13.34
CA ILE A 318 1.32 36.54 -12.39
C ILE A 318 0.79 35.09 -12.40
N VAL A 319 1.69 34.13 -12.45
CA VAL A 319 1.34 32.72 -12.50
C VAL A 319 1.97 31.94 -11.33
N ARG A 320 1.22 30.99 -10.79
CA ARG A 320 1.67 30.08 -9.72
C ARG A 320 1.54 28.66 -10.20
N PHE A 321 2.61 27.88 -10.08
CA PHE A 321 2.64 26.48 -10.51
C PHE A 321 3.64 25.67 -9.69
N LYS A 322 3.52 24.35 -9.74
CA LYS A 322 4.43 23.42 -9.09
C LYS A 322 5.47 22.96 -10.11
N ASN A 323 6.75 23.10 -9.78
CA ASN A 323 7.83 22.62 -10.65
C ASN A 323 7.98 21.09 -10.56
N SER A 324 8.85 20.51 -11.40
CA SER A 324 9.16 19.06 -11.41
C SER A 324 9.73 18.54 -10.08
N SER A 325 10.30 19.42 -9.25
CA SER A 325 10.81 19.10 -7.91
C SER A 325 9.73 19.17 -6.83
N GLY A 326 8.49 19.53 -7.17
CA GLY A 326 7.39 19.65 -6.23
C GLY A 326 7.28 20.97 -5.49
N GLU A 327 8.14 21.95 -5.79
CA GLU A 327 8.16 23.29 -5.18
C GLU A 327 7.17 24.23 -5.89
N ILE A 328 6.44 25.04 -5.12
CA ILE A 328 5.47 26.01 -5.66
C ILE A 328 6.21 27.31 -6.00
N LEU A 329 6.21 27.66 -7.28
CA LEU A 329 6.82 28.87 -7.80
C LEU A 329 5.74 29.89 -8.20
N THR A 330 6.05 31.18 -7.97
CA THR A 330 5.23 32.31 -8.41
C THR A 330 6.11 33.25 -9.26
N LYS A 331 5.76 33.40 -10.55
CA LYS A 331 6.53 34.16 -11.53
C LYS A 331 5.61 35.00 -12.42
N LYS A 332 6.14 35.99 -13.13
CA LYS A 332 5.42 36.63 -14.24
C LYS A 332 5.40 35.67 -15.44
N TYR A 333 4.30 35.60 -16.19
CA TYR A 333 4.17 34.70 -17.32
C TYR A 333 5.27 34.88 -18.39
N GLU A 334 5.74 36.10 -18.61
CA GLU A 334 6.79 36.40 -19.57
C GLU A 334 8.15 35.80 -19.18
N THR A 335 8.40 35.61 -17.88
CA THR A 335 9.67 35.07 -17.38
C THR A 335 9.73 33.56 -17.37
N LEU A 336 8.67 32.89 -17.80
CA LEU A 336 8.60 31.44 -17.88
C LEU A 336 9.40 30.88 -19.07
N THR A 337 10.05 29.74 -18.86
CA THR A 337 10.65 28.96 -19.94
C THR A 337 9.59 28.35 -20.86
N ALA A 338 9.97 27.91 -22.05
CA ALA A 338 9.07 27.26 -23.00
C ALA A 338 8.41 25.98 -22.41
N GLU A 339 9.15 25.24 -21.57
CA GLU A 339 8.63 24.05 -20.89
C GLU A 339 7.62 24.43 -19.78
N GLU A 340 7.91 25.46 -18.98
CA GLU A 340 7.00 25.95 -17.96
C GLU A 340 5.71 26.50 -18.58
N LYS A 341 5.78 27.18 -19.72
CA LYS A 341 4.59 27.66 -20.44
C LYS A 341 3.69 26.55 -20.93
N LYS A 342 4.22 25.35 -21.24
CA LYS A 342 3.40 24.19 -21.63
C LYS A 342 2.47 23.71 -20.53
N LEU A 343 2.81 23.92 -19.27
CA LEU A 343 1.98 23.53 -18.12
C LEU A 343 0.64 24.25 -18.09
N PHE A 344 0.58 25.47 -18.62
CA PHE A 344 -0.65 26.29 -18.62
C PHE A 344 -1.59 25.88 -19.75
N PRO A 345 -2.86 25.54 -19.47
CA PRO A 345 -3.82 25.19 -20.51
C PRO A 345 -4.25 26.41 -21.32
N ALA A 346 -4.82 26.20 -22.50
CA ALA A 346 -5.53 27.24 -23.24
C ALA A 346 -6.79 27.66 -22.45
N PRO A 347 -7.19 28.95 -22.52
CA PRO A 347 -8.41 29.41 -21.86
C PRO A 347 -9.65 28.68 -22.42
N LEU A 348 -10.56 28.33 -21.51
CA LEU A 348 -11.84 27.73 -21.90
C LEU A 348 -12.76 28.80 -22.44
N VAL A 349 -13.15 28.71 -23.71
CA VAL A 349 -14.05 29.70 -24.35
C VAL A 349 -15.50 29.24 -24.23
N PRO A 350 -16.44 30.07 -23.75
CA PRO A 350 -17.84 29.70 -23.67
C PRO A 350 -18.46 29.61 -25.06
N THR A 351 -19.33 28.60 -25.26
CA THR A 351 -20.06 28.39 -26.51
C THR A 351 -21.56 28.56 -26.29
N SER A 352 -22.30 28.78 -27.36
CA SER A 352 -23.78 28.89 -27.32
C SER A 352 -24.46 27.62 -26.77
N GLU A 353 -23.85 26.46 -26.96
CA GLU A 353 -24.36 25.19 -26.42
C GLU A 353 -24.17 25.10 -24.92
N LEU A 354 -23.02 25.59 -24.40
CA LEU A 354 -22.77 25.66 -22.95
C LEU A 354 -23.75 26.62 -22.28
N PHE A 355 -24.04 27.76 -22.89
CA PHE A 355 -25.02 28.71 -22.37
C PHE A 355 -26.42 28.09 -22.27
N LYS A 356 -26.87 27.32 -23.28
CA LYS A 356 -28.11 26.57 -23.16
C LYS A 356 -28.11 25.57 -21.99
N THR A 357 -27.01 24.89 -21.81
CA THR A 357 -26.85 23.93 -20.74
C THR A 357 -26.91 24.60 -19.35
N TRP A 358 -26.28 25.77 -19.18
CA TRP A 358 -26.21 26.52 -17.94
C TRP A 358 -27.51 27.22 -17.55
N GLN A 359 -28.54 27.22 -18.40
CA GLN A 359 -29.88 27.67 -18.07
C GLN A 359 -30.56 26.85 -16.95
N ASN A 360 -30.06 25.65 -16.67
CA ASN A 360 -30.56 24.84 -15.57
C ASN A 360 -30.08 25.37 -14.21
N THR A 361 -30.91 26.22 -13.60
CA THR A 361 -30.63 26.89 -12.31
C THR A 361 -30.58 25.94 -11.11
N ASP A 362 -31.09 24.71 -11.23
CA ASP A 362 -31.00 23.71 -10.19
C ASP A 362 -29.59 23.11 -10.08
N LYS A 363 -28.88 23.08 -11.18
CA LYS A 363 -27.52 22.53 -11.27
C LYS A 363 -26.43 23.61 -11.32
N PHE A 364 -26.72 24.77 -11.93
CA PHE A 364 -25.71 25.79 -12.19
C PHE A 364 -26.05 27.13 -11.55
N ILE A 365 -25.01 27.82 -11.07
CA ILE A 365 -25.06 29.19 -10.62
C ILE A 365 -24.03 29.98 -11.44
N ILE A 366 -24.51 31.02 -12.13
CA ILE A 366 -23.65 31.81 -13.00
C ILE A 366 -23.16 33.05 -12.27
N LEU A 367 -21.87 33.29 -12.41
CA LEU A 367 -21.18 34.47 -11.89
C LEU A 367 -20.55 35.25 -13.04
N ILE A 368 -20.51 36.57 -12.98
CA ILE A 368 -19.65 37.42 -13.80
C ILE A 368 -18.51 37.88 -12.90
N GLY A 369 -17.30 37.38 -13.19
CA GLY A 369 -16.20 37.49 -12.24
C GLY A 369 -16.48 36.71 -10.95
N TYR A 370 -16.75 37.40 -9.84
CA TYR A 370 -17.11 36.80 -8.54
C TYR A 370 -18.54 37.13 -8.10
N GLU A 371 -19.29 37.90 -8.87
CA GLU A 371 -20.63 38.36 -8.51
C GLU A 371 -21.69 37.49 -9.20
N LYS A 372 -22.70 37.04 -8.42
CA LYS A 372 -23.82 36.29 -8.97
C LYS A 372 -24.66 37.18 -9.87
N ILE A 373 -24.98 36.70 -11.08
CA ILE A 373 -25.85 37.43 -12.00
C ILE A 373 -27.28 37.53 -11.44
N LYS A 374 -27.87 38.70 -11.61
CA LYS A 374 -29.27 38.98 -11.28
C LYS A 374 -30.22 38.67 -12.46
N GLU A 375 -29.64 38.68 -13.65
CA GLU A 375 -30.34 38.49 -14.93
C GLU A 375 -30.30 37.03 -15.36
N SER A 376 -31.18 36.64 -16.29
CA SER A 376 -31.14 35.29 -16.87
C SER A 376 -29.92 35.13 -17.80
N ILE A 377 -29.25 33.97 -17.76
CA ILE A 377 -28.14 33.67 -18.69
C ILE A 377 -28.54 33.74 -20.15
N SER A 378 -29.85 33.62 -20.48
CA SER A 378 -30.38 33.74 -21.82
C SER A 378 -30.22 35.14 -22.45
N GLU A 379 -30.02 36.18 -21.62
CA GLU A 379 -29.80 37.57 -22.05
C GLU A 379 -28.32 37.87 -22.35
N LEU A 380 -27.42 36.97 -21.97
CA LEU A 380 -25.99 37.12 -22.18
C LEU A 380 -25.54 36.46 -23.49
N LYS A 381 -24.58 37.10 -24.18
CA LYS A 381 -23.97 36.52 -25.39
C LYS A 381 -22.67 35.81 -25.05
N PRO A 382 -22.42 34.59 -25.53
CA PRO A 382 -21.14 33.90 -25.28
C PRO A 382 -19.92 34.70 -25.72
N ASP A 383 -20.00 35.48 -26.78
CA ASP A 383 -18.94 36.29 -27.38
C ASP A 383 -18.51 37.46 -26.50
N ASP A 384 -19.28 37.83 -25.46
CA ASP A 384 -18.93 38.87 -24.50
C ASP A 384 -17.89 38.39 -23.49
N PHE A 385 -17.56 37.08 -23.46
CA PHE A 385 -16.70 36.48 -22.44
C PHE A 385 -15.46 35.84 -23.10
N VAL A 386 -14.31 36.12 -22.53
CA VAL A 386 -13.00 35.57 -22.99
C VAL A 386 -12.70 34.19 -22.46
N THR A 387 -13.26 33.83 -21.31
CA THR A 387 -13.10 32.52 -20.69
C THR A 387 -14.15 32.27 -19.62
N TYR A 388 -14.24 31.03 -19.14
CA TYR A 388 -15.06 30.66 -17.98
C TYR A 388 -14.33 29.67 -17.07
N TYR A 389 -14.72 29.65 -15.79
CA TYR A 389 -14.19 28.73 -14.78
C TYR A 389 -15.34 28.03 -14.05
N PRO A 390 -15.47 26.72 -14.18
CA PRO A 390 -16.42 25.95 -13.39
C PRO A 390 -15.84 25.66 -11.99
N ARG A 391 -16.68 25.77 -10.95
CA ARG A 391 -16.35 25.37 -9.58
C ARG A 391 -17.52 24.63 -8.96
N LYS A 392 -17.27 23.51 -8.28
CA LYS A 392 -18.28 22.80 -7.52
C LYS A 392 -18.37 23.40 -6.11
N SER A 393 -19.57 23.64 -5.60
CA SER A 393 -19.76 24.13 -4.24
C SER A 393 -19.51 22.99 -3.24
N PRO A 394 -18.84 23.27 -2.11
CA PRO A 394 -18.70 22.31 -1.02
C PRO A 394 -19.97 22.13 -0.20
N THR A 395 -20.90 23.11 -0.24
CA THR A 395 -22.08 23.16 0.64
C THR A 395 -23.39 22.81 -0.04
N ASP A 396 -23.49 23.10 -1.35
CA ASP A 396 -24.70 22.82 -2.12
C ASP A 396 -24.31 22.04 -3.38
N SER A 397 -24.78 21.00 -3.76
CA SER A 397 -24.40 20.17 -4.92
C SER A 397 -24.40 20.91 -6.28
N LYS A 398 -24.35 22.23 -6.28
CA LYS A 398 -24.40 23.10 -7.48
C LYS A 398 -23.00 23.41 -8.04
N ILE A 399 -22.97 23.69 -9.35
CA ILE A 399 -21.77 24.09 -10.06
C ILE A 399 -21.81 25.58 -10.32
N TYR A 400 -20.82 26.30 -9.86
CA TYR A 400 -20.65 27.73 -10.08
C TYR A 400 -19.83 27.95 -11.36
N ILE A 401 -20.37 28.71 -12.31
CA ILE A 401 -19.69 29.07 -13.55
C ILE A 401 -19.32 30.54 -13.49
N SER A 402 -18.04 30.83 -13.36
CA SER A 402 -17.55 32.22 -13.40
C SER A 402 -17.20 32.61 -14.83
N LEU A 403 -17.99 33.51 -15.43
CA LEU A 403 -17.79 34.08 -16.75
C LEU A 403 -16.88 35.32 -16.63
N ILE A 404 -15.85 35.40 -17.46
CA ILE A 404 -14.84 36.47 -17.40
C ILE A 404 -14.89 37.30 -18.67
N LYS A 405 -15.16 38.62 -18.52
CA LYS A 405 -15.09 39.60 -19.59
C LYS A 405 -13.65 40.11 -19.79
N SER A 406 -13.35 40.66 -20.94
CA SER A 406 -12.01 41.19 -21.26
C SER A 406 -11.56 42.29 -20.31
N ASP A 407 -12.44 43.27 -20.02
CA ASP A 407 -12.15 44.38 -19.11
C ASP A 407 -11.92 43.89 -17.65
N TRP A 408 -12.62 42.84 -17.23
CA TRP A 408 -12.41 42.22 -15.92
C TRP A 408 -11.05 41.53 -15.86
N LEU A 409 -10.64 40.84 -16.92
CA LEU A 409 -9.36 40.16 -17.03
C LEU A 409 -8.19 41.13 -16.94
N GLU A 410 -8.29 42.29 -17.65
CA GLU A 410 -7.28 43.31 -17.61
C GLU A 410 -7.15 43.95 -16.20
N ARG A 411 -8.28 44.24 -15.54
CA ARG A 411 -8.29 44.72 -14.15
C ARG A 411 -7.68 43.67 -13.22
N TYR A 412 -8.05 42.40 -13.38
CA TYR A 412 -7.50 41.30 -12.59
C TYR A 412 -5.96 41.26 -12.64
N LYS A 413 -5.38 41.31 -13.82
CA LYS A 413 -3.93 41.36 -14.02
C LYS A 413 -3.31 42.62 -13.41
N LYS A 414 -3.91 43.78 -13.63
CA LYS A 414 -3.43 45.08 -13.13
C LYS A 414 -3.31 45.15 -11.61
N TYR A 415 -4.23 44.50 -10.91
CA TYR A 415 -4.25 44.48 -9.43
C TYR A 415 -3.55 43.26 -8.82
N GLY A 416 -2.77 42.54 -9.58
CA GLY A 416 -1.93 41.43 -9.07
C GLY A 416 -2.67 40.12 -8.86
N GLY A 417 -3.74 39.87 -9.62
CA GLY A 417 -4.41 38.60 -9.67
C GLY A 417 -3.48 37.50 -10.18
N ILE A 418 -3.57 36.30 -9.59
CA ILE A 418 -2.69 35.17 -9.84
C ILE A 418 -3.43 34.02 -10.53
N PHE A 419 -2.90 33.58 -11.67
CA PHE A 419 -3.32 32.32 -12.30
C PHE A 419 -2.59 31.17 -11.62
N SER A 420 -3.31 30.29 -10.95
CA SER A 420 -2.73 29.14 -10.26
C SER A 420 -3.00 27.85 -11.02
N ILE A 421 -1.95 27.04 -11.18
CA ILE A 421 -2.09 25.64 -11.60
C ILE A 421 -1.62 24.77 -10.44
N ASP A 422 -2.52 23.93 -9.98
CA ASP A 422 -2.26 22.85 -9.04
C ASP A 422 -2.66 21.50 -9.68
N ASN A 423 -2.63 20.45 -8.89
CA ASN A 423 -3.04 19.11 -9.36
C ASN A 423 -4.52 19.01 -9.76
N GLU A 424 -5.29 20.09 -9.57
CA GLU A 424 -6.74 20.16 -9.74
C GLU A 424 -7.13 21.00 -10.98
N GLY A 425 -6.17 21.68 -11.60
CA GLY A 425 -6.38 22.46 -12.81
C GLY A 425 -6.06 23.96 -12.67
N LEU A 426 -6.57 24.77 -13.61
CA LEU A 426 -6.35 26.20 -13.62
C LEU A 426 -7.37 26.92 -12.71
N GLY A 427 -6.86 27.65 -11.71
CA GLY A 427 -7.62 28.50 -10.81
C GLY A 427 -7.27 29.98 -10.94
N LEU A 428 -8.19 30.86 -10.54
CA LEU A 428 -7.96 32.30 -10.39
C LEU A 428 -7.91 32.64 -8.90
N ILE A 429 -6.79 33.16 -8.45
CA ILE A 429 -6.64 33.69 -7.09
C ILE A 429 -6.95 35.16 -7.13
N PRO A 430 -7.94 35.68 -6.37
CA PRO A 430 -8.28 37.10 -6.40
C PRO A 430 -7.09 37.97 -6.04
N PRO A 431 -6.98 39.20 -6.61
CA PRO A 431 -5.95 40.14 -6.23
C PRO A 431 -6.10 40.51 -4.75
N PRO A 432 -5.00 40.94 -4.08
CA PRO A 432 -5.09 41.40 -2.71
C PRO A 432 -6.04 42.61 -2.63
N PRO A 433 -6.74 42.81 -1.50
CA PRO A 433 -7.63 43.94 -1.33
C PRO A 433 -6.86 45.24 -1.50
N ILE A 434 -7.43 46.19 -2.30
CA ILE A 434 -6.86 47.52 -2.49
C ILE A 434 -7.03 48.26 -1.17
N ILE A 435 -5.92 48.52 -0.48
CA ILE A 435 -5.92 49.44 0.68
C ILE A 435 -6.06 50.84 0.10
N ILE A 436 -7.27 51.40 0.09
CA ILE A 436 -7.49 52.80 -0.19
C ILE A 436 -6.98 53.55 1.05
N PRO A 437 -5.90 54.39 0.92
CA PRO A 437 -5.50 55.20 2.06
C PRO A 437 -6.66 56.09 2.45
N ALA A 438 -6.99 56.13 3.74
CA ALA A 438 -8.00 57.03 4.27
C ALA A 438 -7.64 58.46 3.80
N LYS A 439 -8.58 59.12 3.12
CA LYS A 439 -8.45 60.56 2.81
C LYS A 439 -8.37 61.28 4.17
N ASN A 440 -7.19 61.85 4.46
CA ASN A 440 -7.03 62.88 5.48
C ASN A 440 -7.86 64.12 5.16
#